data_727f3dee417e8604b97019210278e4f3
#
_entry.id   727f3dee417e8604b97019210278e4f3
#
_cell.length_a   1.000
_cell.length_b   1.000
_cell.length_c   1.000
_cell.angle_alpha   90.00
_cell.angle_beta   90.00
_cell.angle_gamma   90.00
#
_symmetry.space_group_name_H-M   'P 1'
#
loop_
_entity.id
_entity.type
_entity.pdbx_description
1 polymer ?
#
loop_
_entity_poly.entity_id
_entity_poly.type
_entity_poly.pdbx_seq_one_letter_code
_entity_poly.pdbx_strand_id
1 'polypeptide(L)'
;MFTRINKGDYTYDYYHRDNDFPIIEQKKSDQFNPYINNEGTTMAIAGEDFVIVAADKRLSNSYSIVSRDTSKICILTDNIILSSSGMYADFIALQRVLKAQIEIYRSRNKKEPTLDNIAQLLSVALYQKRFFPYYCFTTLSGKNKDGKFVCFGYDAVGSYEALPNGAQGSGDKLIVPVLDNVTERKGKLNEQEAKQLVLETMNGCCNRDIHTGDKVEMIIMRRDGRISREEFPLRED
;
A
#
# COMPACT_ATOMS: atom_id res chain seq x y z
N MET A 1 13.85 -45.01 -12.63
CA MET A 1 15.04 -44.37 -13.26
C MET A 1 14.69 -42.92 -13.57
N PHE A 2 14.99 -42.00 -12.64
CA PHE A 2 14.69 -40.59 -12.83
C PHE A 2 15.93 -39.91 -13.41
N THR A 3 15.74 -39.28 -14.54
CA THR A 3 16.77 -38.53 -15.24
C THR A 3 17.18 -37.31 -14.39
N ARG A 4 18.47 -37.16 -14.16
CA ARG A 4 19.06 -35.96 -13.57
C ARG A 4 18.57 -34.74 -14.31
N ILE A 5 17.86 -33.90 -13.63
CA ILE A 5 17.51 -32.54 -14.09
C ILE A 5 18.75 -31.67 -13.90
N ASN A 6 19.06 -30.90 -14.90
CA ASN A 6 20.32 -30.20 -15.14
C ASN A 6 20.78 -29.32 -13.96
N LYS A 7 22.09 -29.12 -13.90
CA LYS A 7 22.78 -28.23 -12.94
C LYS A 7 22.15 -26.84 -12.93
N GLY A 8 21.39 -26.56 -11.90
CA GLY A 8 20.71 -25.30 -11.68
C GLY A 8 19.33 -25.45 -11.09
N ASP A 9 18.71 -26.61 -11.27
CA ASP A 9 17.39 -26.90 -10.75
C ASP A 9 17.48 -27.73 -9.47
N TYR A 10 16.48 -27.60 -8.62
CA TYR A 10 16.36 -28.39 -7.41
C TYR A 10 16.20 -29.86 -7.79
N THR A 11 17.20 -30.71 -7.48
CA THR A 11 17.05 -32.14 -7.63
C THR A 11 16.51 -32.74 -6.34
N TYR A 12 15.25 -33.18 -6.40
CA TYR A 12 14.74 -34.14 -5.41
C TYR A 12 15.09 -35.53 -5.87
N ASP A 13 15.99 -36.18 -5.16
CA ASP A 13 16.21 -37.61 -5.34
C ASP A 13 15.35 -38.35 -4.31
N TYR A 14 14.18 -38.82 -4.74
CA TYR A 14 13.20 -39.49 -3.89
C TYR A 14 13.55 -40.96 -3.56
N TYR A 15 14.62 -41.49 -4.12
CA TYR A 15 14.93 -42.91 -3.99
C TYR A 15 16.40 -43.23 -3.70
N HIS A 16 16.96 -42.65 -2.65
CA HIS A 16 18.10 -43.30 -2.02
C HIS A 16 17.60 -44.33 -1.01
N ARG A 17 18.05 -45.58 -1.18
CA ARG A 17 17.73 -46.71 -0.28
C ARG A 17 18.41 -46.62 1.09
N ASP A 18 19.28 -45.66 1.28
CA ASP A 18 19.99 -45.40 2.51
C ASP A 18 19.41 -44.11 3.09
N ASN A 19 18.69 -44.22 4.14
CA ASN A 19 17.99 -43.22 4.99
C ASN A 19 18.56 -41.76 5.06
N ASP A 20 19.18 -41.29 4.02
CA ASP A 20 19.69 -39.93 3.93
C ASP A 20 18.59 -38.99 3.42
N PHE A 21 18.20 -38.05 4.25
CA PHE A 21 17.32 -36.98 3.85
C PHE A 21 17.95 -36.19 2.70
N PRO A 22 17.18 -35.80 1.67
CA PRO A 22 17.72 -35.03 0.56
C PRO A 22 18.29 -33.71 1.08
N ILE A 23 19.58 -33.49 0.87
CA ILE A 23 20.21 -32.21 1.15
C ILE A 23 19.75 -31.28 0.06
N ILE A 24 18.93 -30.29 0.45
CA ILE A 24 18.54 -29.18 -0.42
C ILE A 24 19.75 -28.26 -0.49
N GLU A 25 20.60 -28.41 -1.49
CA GLU A 25 21.59 -27.40 -1.82
C GLU A 25 20.86 -26.17 -2.41
N GLN A 26 20.50 -25.23 -1.55
CA GLN A 26 20.16 -23.90 -2.02
C GLN A 26 21.41 -23.29 -2.64
N LYS A 27 21.42 -23.18 -3.96
CA LYS A 27 22.36 -22.32 -4.64
C LYS A 27 22.10 -20.90 -4.11
N LYS A 28 22.95 -20.42 -3.21
CA LYS A 28 22.97 -19.00 -2.84
C LYS A 28 23.12 -18.24 -4.15
N SER A 29 22.09 -17.53 -4.57
CA SER A 29 22.28 -16.51 -5.57
C SER A 29 23.13 -15.44 -4.88
N ASP A 30 24.39 -15.30 -5.27
CA ASP A 30 25.27 -14.23 -4.82
C ASP A 30 24.80 -12.86 -5.34
N GLN A 31 23.60 -12.80 -5.83
CA GLN A 31 23.01 -11.58 -6.35
C GLN A 31 22.47 -10.75 -5.18
N PHE A 32 23.13 -9.62 -4.94
CA PHE A 32 22.69 -8.62 -3.97
C PHE A 32 21.25 -8.20 -4.28
N ASN A 33 20.33 -8.40 -3.34
CA ASN A 33 18.97 -7.90 -3.40
C ASN A 33 18.82 -6.71 -2.45
N PRO A 34 18.69 -5.48 -2.96
CA PRO A 34 18.59 -4.28 -2.15
C PRO A 34 17.20 -4.08 -1.53
N TYR A 35 16.21 -4.86 -1.94
CA TYR A 35 14.83 -4.67 -1.50
C TYR A 35 14.55 -5.42 -0.19
N ILE A 36 13.86 -4.71 0.70
CA ILE A 36 13.25 -5.26 1.91
C ILE A 36 11.75 -4.99 1.83
N ASN A 37 10.93 -6.02 1.89
CA ASN A 37 9.49 -5.82 1.98
C ASN A 37 9.11 -5.60 3.45
N ASN A 38 8.66 -4.39 3.76
CA ASN A 38 8.18 -4.06 5.10
C ASN A 38 6.68 -4.33 5.27
N GLU A 39 6.00 -4.69 4.17
CA GLU A 39 4.61 -5.14 4.14
C GLU A 39 3.62 -4.19 4.85
N GLY A 40 2.62 -4.76 5.54
CA GLY A 40 1.52 -4.00 6.11
C GLY A 40 0.45 -3.65 5.08
N THR A 41 -0.60 -2.99 5.52
CA THR A 41 -1.79 -2.77 4.71
C THR A 41 -2.23 -1.32 4.75
N THR A 42 -2.52 -0.77 3.59
CA THR A 42 -3.19 0.53 3.44
C THR A 42 -4.49 0.34 2.69
N MET A 43 -5.49 1.17 3.00
CA MET A 43 -6.76 1.18 2.31
C MET A 43 -7.31 2.59 2.16
N ALA A 44 -8.17 2.81 1.17
CA ALA A 44 -8.84 4.07 0.94
C ALA A 44 -10.29 3.86 0.49
N ILE A 45 -11.19 4.72 0.96
CA ILE A 45 -12.61 4.74 0.58
C ILE A 45 -12.99 6.17 0.22
N ALA A 46 -13.45 6.38 -1.00
CA ALA A 46 -13.98 7.66 -1.45
C ALA A 46 -15.50 7.69 -1.29
N GLY A 47 -15.97 8.55 -0.38
CA GLY A 47 -17.38 8.86 -0.22
C GLY A 47 -17.83 10.03 -1.10
N GLU A 48 -19.06 10.53 -0.87
CA GLU A 48 -19.56 11.68 -1.60
C GLU A 48 -18.92 13.00 -1.16
N ASP A 49 -18.76 13.19 0.15
CA ASP A 49 -18.27 14.41 0.77
C ASP A 49 -16.98 14.23 1.57
N PHE A 50 -16.34 13.06 1.45
CA PHE A 50 -15.14 12.74 2.18
C PHE A 50 -14.31 11.69 1.44
N VAL A 51 -13.06 11.56 1.83
CA VAL A 51 -12.23 10.38 1.59
C VAL A 51 -11.58 9.96 2.91
N ILE A 52 -11.60 8.67 3.17
CA ILE A 52 -10.90 8.04 4.29
C ILE A 52 -9.71 7.27 3.72
N VAL A 53 -8.53 7.54 4.27
CA VAL A 53 -7.33 6.75 4.02
C VAL A 53 -6.88 6.17 5.35
N ALA A 54 -6.74 4.87 5.40
CA ALA A 54 -6.32 4.16 6.61
C ALA A 54 -5.13 3.26 6.33
N ALA A 55 -4.29 3.07 7.33
CA ALA A 55 -3.14 2.17 7.29
C ALA A 55 -2.87 1.60 8.68
N ASP A 56 -2.38 0.37 8.74
CA ASP A 56 -1.82 -0.15 9.97
C ASP A 56 -0.47 0.52 10.28
N LYS A 57 -0.06 0.53 11.55
CA LYS A 57 1.19 1.18 12.00
C LYS A 57 2.33 0.19 12.26
N ARG A 58 2.12 -1.10 12.03
CA ARG A 58 3.16 -2.12 12.13
C ARG A 58 4.13 -2.03 10.95
N LEU A 59 5.41 -1.95 11.23
CA LEU A 59 6.49 -2.10 10.26
C LEU A 59 7.20 -3.40 10.54
N SER A 60 7.17 -4.34 9.61
CA SER A 60 7.80 -5.65 9.76
C SER A 60 8.97 -5.83 8.79
N ASN A 61 9.78 -6.81 9.08
CA ASN A 61 10.80 -7.35 8.18
C ASN A 61 10.77 -8.86 8.32
N SER A 62 10.20 -9.54 7.33
CA SER A 62 9.93 -10.96 7.40
C SER A 62 9.09 -11.29 8.65
N TYR A 63 9.58 -12.11 9.56
CA TYR A 63 8.88 -12.52 10.78
C TYR A 63 9.17 -11.60 12.00
N SER A 64 9.92 -10.51 11.81
CA SER A 64 10.30 -9.61 12.89
C SER A 64 9.56 -8.28 12.78
N ILE A 65 9.07 -7.76 13.93
CA ILE A 65 8.50 -6.43 14.00
C ILE A 65 9.63 -5.42 14.23
N VAL A 66 9.78 -4.48 13.30
CA VAL A 66 10.78 -3.40 13.36
C VAL A 66 10.25 -2.23 14.17
N SER A 67 8.98 -1.88 13.96
CA SER A 67 8.30 -0.79 14.69
C SER A 67 6.81 -1.06 14.76
N ARG A 68 6.18 -0.60 15.85
CA ARG A 68 4.74 -0.69 16.07
C ARG A 68 4.01 0.65 15.89
N ASP A 69 4.75 1.69 15.53
CA ASP A 69 4.23 3.06 15.45
C ASP A 69 4.80 3.83 14.25
N THR A 70 4.67 3.25 13.05
CA THR A 70 5.17 3.84 11.80
C THR A 70 4.00 4.23 10.91
N SER A 71 3.91 5.49 10.51
CA SER A 71 2.88 5.96 9.59
C SER A 71 3.22 5.58 8.15
N LYS A 72 2.25 4.99 7.46
CA LYS A 72 2.30 4.67 6.02
C LYS A 72 1.48 5.65 5.18
N ILE A 73 1.08 6.79 5.77
CA ILE A 73 0.26 7.82 5.13
C ILE A 73 1.02 9.13 5.12
N CYS A 74 0.96 9.84 4.01
CA CYS A 74 1.56 11.16 3.83
C CYS A 74 0.54 12.13 3.23
N ILE A 75 0.30 13.25 3.90
CA ILE A 75 -0.44 14.36 3.32
C ILE A 75 0.51 15.12 2.39
N LEU A 76 0.21 15.14 1.09
CA LEU A 76 1.00 15.84 0.08
C LEU A 76 0.58 17.31 -0.04
N THR A 77 -0.73 17.55 -0.05
CA THR A 77 -1.35 18.90 -0.07
C THR A 77 -2.62 18.86 0.76
N ASP A 78 -3.25 20.03 0.96
CA ASP A 78 -4.52 20.13 1.71
C ASP A 78 -5.66 19.30 1.10
N ASN A 79 -5.53 18.85 -0.14
CA ASN A 79 -6.56 18.12 -0.86
C ASN A 79 -6.12 16.72 -1.32
N ILE A 80 -4.89 16.28 -0.98
CA ILE A 80 -4.31 15.05 -1.55
C ILE A 80 -3.49 14.30 -0.51
N ILE A 81 -3.83 13.04 -0.35
CA ILE A 81 -3.19 12.10 0.57
C ILE A 81 -2.58 10.96 -0.25
N LEU A 82 -1.35 10.59 0.10
CA LEU A 82 -0.64 9.43 -0.43
C LEU A 82 -0.49 8.39 0.67
N SER A 83 -0.83 7.15 0.39
CA SER A 83 -0.50 6.01 1.25
C SER A 83 0.26 4.95 0.46
N SER A 84 1.07 4.16 1.13
CA SER A 84 1.86 3.11 0.47
C SER A 84 2.17 1.96 1.40
N SER A 85 2.25 0.77 0.81
CA SER A 85 2.87 -0.42 1.40
C SER A 85 4.10 -0.83 0.57
N GLY A 86 4.82 -1.86 1.02
CA GLY A 86 6.05 -2.33 0.40
C GLY A 86 7.30 -1.88 1.17
N MET A 87 8.33 -1.38 0.49
CA MET A 87 9.57 -0.93 1.13
C MET A 87 9.42 0.48 1.69
N TYR A 88 9.47 0.61 3.01
CA TYR A 88 9.26 1.89 3.68
C TYR A 88 10.31 2.95 3.33
N ALA A 89 11.57 2.54 3.13
CA ALA A 89 12.65 3.45 2.72
C ALA A 89 12.35 4.08 1.35
N ASP A 90 11.85 3.28 0.40
CA ASP A 90 11.45 3.77 -0.92
C ASP A 90 10.24 4.70 -0.84
N PHE A 91 9.29 4.40 0.04
CA PHE A 91 8.15 5.29 0.28
C PHE A 91 8.58 6.66 0.79
N ILE A 92 9.52 6.71 1.74
CA ILE A 92 10.09 7.99 2.23
C ILE A 92 10.82 8.74 1.12
N ALA A 93 11.59 8.03 0.28
CA ALA A 93 12.27 8.64 -0.87
C ALA A 93 11.26 9.20 -1.88
N LEU A 94 10.22 8.43 -2.22
CA LEU A 94 9.16 8.83 -3.14
C LEU A 94 8.39 10.06 -2.64
N GLN A 95 8.06 10.12 -1.34
CA GLN A 95 7.44 11.29 -0.72
C GLN A 95 8.27 12.56 -0.92
N ARG A 96 9.59 12.47 -0.69
CA ARG A 96 10.51 13.62 -0.87
C ARG A 96 10.52 14.09 -2.32
N VAL A 97 10.59 13.17 -3.27
CA VAL A 97 10.55 13.48 -4.71
C VAL A 97 9.24 14.17 -5.07
N LEU A 98 8.10 13.62 -4.67
CA LEU A 98 6.79 14.20 -4.97
C LEU A 98 6.62 15.58 -4.35
N LYS A 99 6.98 15.78 -3.08
CA LYS A 99 6.91 17.08 -2.41
C LYS A 99 7.78 18.12 -3.14
N ALA A 100 8.99 17.76 -3.53
CA ALA A 100 9.85 18.66 -4.30
C ALA A 100 9.25 19.03 -5.66
N GLN A 101 8.67 18.06 -6.38
CA GLN A 101 8.01 18.31 -7.66
C GLN A 101 6.75 19.19 -7.52
N ILE A 102 5.99 19.01 -6.45
CA ILE A 102 4.83 19.85 -6.12
C ILE A 102 5.27 21.31 -5.90
N GLU A 103 6.34 21.54 -5.15
CA GLU A 103 6.89 22.89 -4.93
C GLU A 103 7.39 23.53 -6.23
N ILE A 104 8.06 22.76 -7.08
CA ILE A 104 8.48 23.22 -8.41
C ILE A 104 7.25 23.59 -9.25
N TYR A 105 6.19 22.78 -9.22
CA TYR A 105 4.96 23.06 -9.93
C TYR A 105 4.30 24.37 -9.43
N ARG A 106 4.19 24.55 -8.10
CA ARG A 106 3.68 25.78 -7.48
C ARG A 106 4.46 27.02 -7.90
N SER A 107 5.79 26.91 -7.84
CA SER A 107 6.68 28.01 -8.22
C SER A 107 6.52 28.42 -9.68
N ARG A 108 6.44 27.46 -10.60
CA ARG A 108 6.36 27.69 -12.04
C ARG A 108 4.97 28.17 -12.49
N ASN A 109 3.93 27.52 -11.98
CA ASN A 109 2.56 27.73 -12.46
C ASN A 109 1.75 28.74 -11.60
N LYS A 110 2.28 29.15 -10.43
CA LYS A 110 1.62 30.05 -9.46
C LYS A 110 0.22 29.59 -9.05
N LYS A 111 0.00 28.27 -9.03
CA LYS A 111 -1.26 27.63 -8.64
C LYS A 111 -1.01 26.26 -8.03
N GLU A 112 -1.97 25.78 -7.23
CA GLU A 112 -1.95 24.43 -6.68
C GLU A 112 -2.14 23.38 -7.77
N PRO A 113 -1.39 22.25 -7.73
CA PRO A 113 -1.65 21.12 -8.61
C PRO A 113 -2.96 20.44 -8.24
N THR A 114 -3.68 19.99 -9.24
CA THR A 114 -4.89 19.17 -9.05
C THR A 114 -4.53 17.73 -8.73
N LEU A 115 -5.51 16.96 -8.25
CA LEU A 115 -5.33 15.51 -8.02
C LEU A 115 -4.86 14.81 -9.30
N ASP A 116 -5.44 15.12 -10.46
CA ASP A 116 -5.05 14.53 -11.76
C ASP A 116 -3.62 14.89 -12.16
N ASN A 117 -3.17 16.14 -11.86
CA ASN A 117 -1.79 16.54 -12.11
C ASN A 117 -0.81 15.72 -11.28
N ILE A 118 -1.11 15.52 -9.98
CA ILE A 118 -0.26 14.73 -9.09
C ILE A 118 -0.35 13.25 -9.46
N ALA A 119 -1.52 12.76 -9.88
CA ALA A 119 -1.67 11.38 -10.34
C ALA A 119 -0.74 11.09 -11.54
N GLN A 120 -0.74 11.95 -12.53
CA GLN A 120 0.19 11.81 -13.66
C GLN A 120 1.65 12.00 -13.25
N LEU A 121 1.94 12.93 -12.36
CA LEU A 121 3.29 13.15 -11.86
C LEU A 121 3.84 11.91 -11.13
N LEU A 122 3.02 11.29 -10.28
CA LEU A 122 3.37 10.06 -9.57
C LEU A 122 3.64 8.91 -10.55
N SER A 123 2.76 8.72 -11.54
CA SER A 123 2.96 7.71 -12.59
C SER A 123 4.29 7.89 -13.31
N VAL A 124 4.61 9.11 -13.73
CA VAL A 124 5.89 9.41 -14.39
C VAL A 124 7.08 9.19 -13.45
N ALA A 125 6.99 9.62 -12.18
CA ALA A 125 8.05 9.44 -11.20
C ALA A 125 8.36 7.96 -10.93
N LEU A 126 7.34 7.11 -10.85
CA LEU A 126 7.50 5.67 -10.71
C LEU A 126 8.11 5.06 -11.98
N TYR A 127 7.61 5.43 -13.15
CA TYR A 127 8.10 4.88 -14.42
C TYR A 127 9.53 5.31 -14.77
N GLN A 128 10.00 6.46 -14.31
CA GLN A 128 11.42 6.86 -14.43
C GLN A 128 12.36 5.85 -13.79
N LYS A 129 11.88 5.07 -12.83
CA LYS A 129 12.61 4.01 -12.15
C LYS A 129 12.26 2.60 -12.67
N ARG A 130 11.71 2.47 -13.89
CA ARG A 130 11.20 1.20 -14.45
C ARG A 130 12.15 0.02 -14.33
N PHE A 131 13.45 0.24 -14.47
CA PHE A 131 14.48 -0.81 -14.44
C PHE A 131 15.10 -1.03 -13.06
N PHE A 132 14.83 -0.13 -12.11
CA PHE A 132 15.15 -0.26 -10.69
C PHE A 132 14.03 0.43 -9.88
N PRO A 133 12.85 -0.18 -9.79
CA PRO A 133 11.65 0.47 -9.28
C PRO A 133 11.75 0.83 -7.80
N TYR A 134 10.98 1.83 -7.38
CA TYR A 134 10.57 1.94 -5.99
C TYR A 134 9.68 0.74 -5.68
N TYR A 135 10.01 -0.03 -4.66
CA TYR A 135 9.18 -1.15 -4.22
C TYR A 135 8.02 -0.62 -3.35
N CYS A 136 7.14 0.12 -3.99
CA CYS A 136 6.01 0.80 -3.38
C CYS A 136 4.73 0.51 -4.14
N PHE A 137 3.72 0.06 -3.41
CA PHE A 137 2.36 -0.08 -3.91
C PHE A 137 1.54 1.05 -3.28
N THR A 138 1.19 2.04 -4.08
CA THR A 138 0.67 3.31 -3.56
C THR A 138 -0.80 3.50 -3.88
N THR A 139 -1.48 4.22 -2.98
CA THR A 139 -2.81 4.76 -3.25
C THR A 139 -2.75 6.27 -3.08
N LEU A 140 -3.16 6.99 -4.11
CA LEU A 140 -3.29 8.45 -4.10
C LEU A 140 -4.77 8.79 -3.99
N SER A 141 -5.14 9.50 -2.94
CA SER A 141 -6.55 9.82 -2.66
C SER A 141 -6.73 11.30 -2.46
N GLY A 142 -7.85 11.83 -2.90
CA GLY A 142 -8.11 13.24 -2.70
C GLY A 142 -9.31 13.77 -3.49
N LYS A 143 -9.39 15.09 -3.54
CA LYS A 143 -10.46 15.83 -4.21
C LYS A 143 -10.01 16.25 -5.61
N ASN A 144 -10.75 15.84 -6.64
CA ASN A 144 -10.49 16.24 -8.01
C ASN A 144 -10.97 17.68 -8.28
N LYS A 145 -10.71 18.19 -9.48
CA LYS A 145 -11.13 19.54 -9.92
C LYS A 145 -12.66 19.75 -9.91
N ASP A 146 -13.42 18.67 -10.04
CA ASP A 146 -14.90 18.72 -10.04
C ASP A 146 -15.48 18.64 -8.61
N GLY A 147 -14.61 18.62 -7.59
CA GLY A 147 -15.00 18.53 -6.19
C GLY A 147 -15.40 17.12 -5.74
N LYS A 148 -15.20 16.11 -6.56
CA LYS A 148 -15.45 14.70 -6.21
C LYS A 148 -14.22 14.07 -5.57
N PHE A 149 -14.43 13.20 -4.60
CA PHE A 149 -13.36 12.40 -4.02
C PHE A 149 -13.12 11.17 -4.87
N VAL A 150 -11.84 10.87 -5.09
CA VAL A 150 -11.37 9.76 -5.92
C VAL A 150 -10.14 9.14 -5.27
N CYS A 151 -10.01 7.83 -5.40
CA CYS A 151 -8.81 7.08 -5.06
C CYS A 151 -8.17 6.53 -6.35
N PHE A 152 -6.86 6.68 -6.50
CA PHE A 152 -6.08 6.07 -7.57
C PHE A 152 -5.18 4.99 -6.97
N GLY A 153 -5.35 3.75 -7.41
CA GLY A 153 -4.47 2.64 -7.07
C GLY A 153 -3.33 2.51 -8.08
N TYR A 154 -2.10 2.34 -7.60
CA TYR A 154 -0.88 2.25 -8.41
C TYR A 154 -0.16 0.93 -8.20
N ASP A 155 0.43 0.43 -9.27
CA ASP A 155 1.50 -0.55 -9.17
C ASP A 155 2.88 0.11 -8.94
N ALA A 156 3.92 -0.69 -8.77
CA ALA A 156 5.27 -0.20 -8.50
C ALA A 156 5.93 0.49 -9.71
N VAL A 157 5.37 0.35 -10.90
CA VAL A 157 5.92 0.92 -12.16
C VAL A 157 5.08 2.08 -12.71
N GLY A 158 4.04 2.51 -11.95
CA GLY A 158 3.29 3.71 -12.27
C GLY A 158 2.04 3.51 -13.12
N SER A 159 1.61 2.27 -13.37
CA SER A 159 0.26 2.01 -13.90
C SER A 159 -0.76 2.34 -12.82
N TYR A 160 -1.85 3.03 -13.17
CA TYR A 160 -2.87 3.42 -12.20
C TYR A 160 -4.26 3.47 -12.79
N GLU A 161 -5.25 3.30 -11.94
CA GLU A 161 -6.65 3.45 -12.26
C GLU A 161 -7.43 4.14 -11.14
N ALA A 162 -8.56 4.75 -11.50
CA ALA A 162 -9.46 5.37 -10.55
C ALA A 162 -10.43 4.33 -9.98
N LEU A 163 -10.49 4.23 -8.66
CA LEU A 163 -11.31 3.30 -7.92
C LEU A 163 -12.16 4.02 -6.88
N PRO A 164 -13.39 3.55 -6.57
CA PRO A 164 -14.19 4.09 -5.47
C PRO A 164 -13.60 3.73 -4.10
N ASN A 165 -12.93 2.62 -4.04
CA ASN A 165 -12.23 2.10 -2.87
C ASN A 165 -11.04 1.26 -3.33
N GLY A 166 -10.10 1.00 -2.45
CA GLY A 166 -8.97 0.13 -2.75
C GLY A 166 -8.13 -0.15 -1.51
N ALA A 167 -7.32 -1.19 -1.60
CA ALA A 167 -6.32 -1.51 -0.59
C ALA A 167 -5.02 -1.93 -1.27
N GLN A 168 -3.91 -1.79 -0.55
CA GLN A 168 -2.58 -2.18 -1.01
C GLN A 168 -1.83 -2.86 0.13
N GLY A 169 -1.00 -3.82 -0.20
CA GLY A 169 -0.14 -4.51 0.77
C GLY A 169 -0.53 -5.96 1.03
N SER A 170 -0.03 -6.51 2.13
CA SER A 170 -0.20 -7.93 2.46
C SER A 170 -1.65 -8.33 2.72
N GLY A 171 -2.46 -7.40 3.25
CA GLY A 171 -3.88 -7.62 3.55
C GLY A 171 -4.86 -7.24 2.43
N ASP A 172 -4.39 -6.77 1.26
CA ASP A 172 -5.25 -6.28 0.18
C ASP A 172 -6.31 -7.30 -0.24
N LYS A 173 -5.91 -8.57 -0.41
CA LYS A 173 -6.78 -9.68 -0.81
C LYS A 173 -7.85 -10.03 0.22
N LEU A 174 -7.66 -9.64 1.47
CA LEU A 174 -8.65 -9.82 2.51
C LEU A 174 -9.64 -8.64 2.57
N ILE A 175 -9.17 -7.44 2.26
CA ILE A 175 -9.91 -6.18 2.40
C ILE A 175 -10.75 -5.88 1.15
N VAL A 176 -10.14 -5.92 -0.04
CA VAL A 176 -10.80 -5.51 -1.30
C VAL A 176 -12.14 -6.23 -1.54
N PRO A 177 -12.25 -7.56 -1.41
CA PRO A 177 -13.54 -8.23 -1.61
C PRO A 177 -14.63 -7.78 -0.63
N VAL A 178 -14.27 -7.41 0.59
CA VAL A 178 -15.22 -6.90 1.59
C VAL A 178 -15.69 -5.50 1.21
N LEU A 179 -14.75 -4.62 0.82
CA LEU A 179 -15.06 -3.27 0.37
C LEU A 179 -15.99 -3.29 -0.85
N ASP A 180 -15.69 -4.10 -1.84
CA ASP A 180 -16.50 -4.24 -3.06
C ASP A 180 -17.91 -4.73 -2.73
N ASN A 181 -18.02 -5.78 -1.93
CA ASN A 181 -19.33 -6.32 -1.53
C ASN A 181 -20.19 -5.27 -0.81
N VAL A 182 -19.62 -4.50 0.11
CA VAL A 182 -20.35 -3.49 0.86
C VAL A 182 -20.74 -2.32 -0.04
N THR A 183 -19.81 -1.87 -0.90
CA THR A 183 -20.05 -0.76 -1.82
C THR A 183 -21.09 -1.10 -2.87
N GLU A 184 -21.08 -2.31 -3.42
CA GLU A 184 -22.09 -2.76 -4.37
C GLU A 184 -23.48 -2.88 -3.73
N ARG A 185 -23.56 -3.38 -2.49
CA ARG A 185 -24.84 -3.57 -1.79
C ARG A 185 -25.46 -2.30 -1.28
N LYS A 186 -24.66 -1.40 -0.71
CA LYS A 186 -25.15 -0.17 -0.04
C LYS A 186 -25.07 1.05 -0.93
N GLY A 187 -24.28 1.01 -2.01
CA GLY A 187 -23.96 2.18 -2.78
C GLY A 187 -23.05 3.15 -2.00
N LYS A 188 -23.38 4.43 -1.98
CA LYS A 188 -22.59 5.45 -1.28
C LYS A 188 -22.75 5.33 0.22
N LEU A 189 -21.63 5.18 0.92
CA LEU A 189 -21.57 5.16 2.38
C LEU A 189 -21.54 6.58 2.94
N ASN A 190 -22.12 6.78 4.12
CA ASN A 190 -21.84 7.97 4.92
C ASN A 190 -20.51 7.84 5.67
N GLU A 191 -19.98 8.94 6.22
CA GLU A 191 -18.68 8.96 6.90
C GLU A 191 -18.60 7.97 8.07
N GLN A 192 -19.68 7.89 8.87
CA GLN A 192 -19.73 7.00 10.03
C GLN A 192 -19.70 5.52 9.63
N GLU A 193 -20.48 5.16 8.63
CA GLU A 193 -20.50 3.79 8.08
C GLU A 193 -19.16 3.42 7.45
N ALA A 194 -18.52 4.36 6.73
CA ALA A 194 -17.22 4.13 6.14
C ALA A 194 -16.13 3.97 7.21
N LYS A 195 -16.15 4.77 8.30
CA LYS A 195 -15.25 4.58 9.45
C LYS A 195 -15.42 3.20 10.07
N GLN A 196 -16.65 2.80 10.33
CA GLN A 196 -16.95 1.51 10.91
C GLN A 196 -16.46 0.37 10.02
N LEU A 197 -16.69 0.47 8.71
CA LEU A 197 -16.23 -0.50 7.72
C LEU A 197 -14.70 -0.61 7.72
N VAL A 198 -13.98 0.51 7.79
CA VAL A 198 -12.51 0.52 7.88
C VAL A 198 -12.06 -0.23 9.13
N LEU A 199 -12.64 0.04 10.29
CA LEU A 199 -12.27 -0.62 11.55
C LEU A 199 -12.56 -2.12 11.52
N GLU A 200 -13.73 -2.52 11.02
CA GLU A 200 -14.12 -3.93 10.91
C GLU A 200 -13.21 -4.70 9.95
N THR A 201 -12.90 -4.13 8.78
CA THR A 201 -12.05 -4.78 7.78
C THR A 201 -10.60 -4.85 8.23
N MET A 202 -10.06 -3.80 8.87
CA MET A 202 -8.69 -3.81 9.39
C MET A 202 -8.54 -4.80 10.56
N ASN A 203 -9.52 -4.90 11.47
CA ASN A 203 -9.53 -5.92 12.51
C ASN A 203 -9.64 -7.33 11.92
N GLY A 204 -10.50 -7.53 10.92
CA GLY A 204 -10.61 -8.81 10.21
C GLY A 204 -9.30 -9.21 9.52
N CYS A 205 -8.62 -8.24 8.91
CA CYS A 205 -7.32 -8.44 8.29
C CYS A 205 -6.25 -8.79 9.32
N CYS A 206 -6.15 -8.05 10.42
CA CYS A 206 -5.20 -8.26 11.51
C CYS A 206 -5.26 -9.69 12.10
N ASN A 207 -6.43 -10.33 12.10
CA ASN A 207 -6.60 -11.70 12.57
C ASN A 207 -5.99 -12.76 11.63
N ARG A 208 -5.65 -12.43 10.40
CA ARG A 208 -5.21 -13.36 9.35
C ARG A 208 -3.87 -13.00 8.73
N ASP A 209 -3.50 -11.73 8.78
CA ASP A 209 -2.24 -11.21 8.24
C ASP A 209 -1.29 -10.81 9.38
N ILE A 210 -0.16 -11.50 9.48
CA ILE A 210 0.86 -11.26 10.51
C ILE A 210 1.55 -9.90 10.36
N HIS A 211 1.51 -9.31 9.17
CA HIS A 211 2.17 -8.04 8.86
C HIS A 211 1.29 -6.82 9.12
N THR A 212 -0.01 -7.03 9.29
CA THR A 212 -0.99 -5.99 9.63
C THR A 212 -1.33 -6.05 11.10
N GLY A 213 -1.13 -4.96 11.85
CA GLY A 213 -1.45 -4.99 13.28
C GLY A 213 -1.08 -3.75 14.07
N ASP A 214 -1.08 -3.90 15.38
CA ASP A 214 -0.80 -2.90 16.43
C ASP A 214 -1.86 -1.79 16.48
N LYS A 215 -1.86 -0.85 15.55
CA LYS A 215 -2.83 0.26 15.47
C LYS A 215 -3.21 0.51 14.03
N VAL A 216 -4.40 1.05 13.82
CA VAL A 216 -4.79 1.67 12.55
C VAL A 216 -4.77 3.18 12.70
N GLU A 217 -4.08 3.83 11.79
CA GLU A 217 -4.13 5.27 11.57
C GLU A 217 -5.15 5.55 10.46
N MET A 218 -6.04 6.49 10.70
CA MET A 218 -7.09 6.90 9.77
C MET A 218 -7.03 8.41 9.55
N ILE A 219 -6.88 8.82 8.30
CA ILE A 219 -6.96 10.22 7.91
C ILE A 219 -8.24 10.42 7.11
N ILE A 220 -9.06 11.38 7.54
CA ILE A 220 -10.32 11.71 6.92
C ILE A 220 -10.24 13.13 6.39
N MET A 221 -10.37 13.27 5.10
CA MET A 221 -10.45 14.55 4.41
C MET A 221 -11.89 14.79 3.99
N ARG A 222 -12.45 15.96 4.37
CA ARG A 222 -13.84 16.32 4.09
C ARG A 222 -13.93 17.41 3.04
N ARG A 223 -15.12 17.57 2.46
CA ARG A 223 -15.39 18.57 1.40
C ARG A 223 -15.12 20.00 1.85
N ASP A 224 -15.31 20.31 3.12
CA ASP A 224 -15.06 21.63 3.73
C ASP A 224 -13.57 21.92 3.97
N GLY A 225 -12.67 21.03 3.61
CA GLY A 225 -11.24 21.17 3.78
C GLY A 225 -10.72 20.70 5.15
N ARG A 226 -11.59 20.27 6.06
CA ARG A 226 -11.15 19.73 7.35
C ARG A 226 -10.52 18.37 7.17
N ILE A 227 -9.31 18.23 7.71
CA ILE A 227 -8.61 16.95 7.81
C ILE A 227 -8.57 16.55 9.28
N SER A 228 -9.03 15.34 9.59
CA SER A 228 -8.88 14.73 10.91
C SER A 228 -7.99 13.50 10.83
N ARG A 229 -7.19 13.31 11.88
CA ARG A 229 -6.35 12.11 12.05
C ARG A 229 -6.78 11.43 13.32
N GLU A 230 -7.11 10.17 13.21
CA GLU A 230 -7.59 9.34 14.32
C GLU A 230 -6.76 8.06 14.36
N GLU A 231 -6.51 7.53 15.54
CA GLU A 231 -5.81 6.26 15.75
C GLU A 231 -6.67 5.35 16.61
N PHE A 232 -6.73 4.08 16.23
CA PHE A 232 -7.47 3.07 16.96
C PHE A 232 -6.57 1.84 17.16
N PRO A 233 -6.63 1.21 18.35
CA PRO A 233 -5.93 -0.05 18.53
C PRO A 233 -6.56 -1.13 17.64
N LEU A 234 -5.72 -1.92 17.01
CA LEU A 234 -6.09 -3.20 16.44
C LEU A 234 -5.91 -4.29 17.48
N ARG A 235 -6.45 -5.47 17.21
CA ARG A 235 -6.25 -6.61 18.09
C ARG A 235 -4.77 -6.87 18.30
N GLU A 236 -4.35 -6.96 19.54
CA GLU A 236 -3.01 -7.35 19.96
C GLU A 236 -3.03 -8.85 20.27
N ASP A 237 -2.29 -9.63 19.51
CA ASP A 237 -2.01 -11.03 19.80
C ASP A 237 -0.55 -11.21 20.20
#